data_019e1a4b595ea07b7237a1df4f79d6ed
#
_entry.id   019e1a4b595ea07b7237a1df4f79d6ed
#
_cell.length_a   1.000
_cell.length_b   1.000
_cell.length_c   1.000
_cell.angle_alpha   90.00
_cell.angle_beta   90.00
_cell.angle_gamma   90.00
#
_symmetry.space_group_name_H-M   'P 1'
#
loop_
_entity.id
_entity.type
_entity.pdbx_description
1 polymer ?
#
loop_
_entity_poly.entity_id
_entity_poly.type
_entity_poly.pdbx_seq_one_letter_code
_entity_poly.pdbx_strand_id
1 'polypeptide(L)'
;LSSLQFQRDDFIEQLEIILVKSKLEPKWLELELTESLLLENIEQVVQKLQEIKRLGVSVAIDDFGTGFSSLSYLKRLPIDRIKIDKSFIRELVTDHKDGAIIRAIIAMAHQLGLKVIAEGVETIAQTTMLHKMLCDELQGYFFAKPLPTDLLEAFLEDYLPNRNLKAEHDLPILLLVDDEENILYSLKRVLRKEPFKILTCNNAIEAFELLASNDVQVILSDQRMPKMNGTEFLSRVKDMYPDTVRLILSGYTDLRTVTDAINHGFIYKFITKPWQDEELKKELQSAFRKYKQSVSISD
;
A
#
# COMPACT_ATOMS: atom_id res chain seq x y z
N LEU A 1 16.42 19.43 -3.67
CA LEU A 1 17.65 20.17 -4.02
C LEU A 1 18.07 19.81 -5.44
N SER A 2 18.43 20.82 -6.30
CA SER A 2 18.89 20.51 -7.65
C SER A 2 20.35 20.07 -7.69
N SER A 3 20.71 19.23 -8.69
CA SER A 3 22.10 18.78 -8.91
C SER A 3 23.06 19.97 -9.05
N LEU A 4 22.65 21.01 -9.78
CA LEU A 4 23.46 22.22 -9.98
C LEU A 4 23.74 22.99 -8.68
N GLN A 5 22.77 23.03 -7.76
CA GLN A 5 22.97 23.67 -6.45
C GLN A 5 23.91 22.85 -5.57
N PHE A 6 23.70 21.52 -5.54
CA PHE A 6 24.53 20.64 -4.74
C PHE A 6 25.98 20.60 -5.20
N GLN A 7 26.27 20.73 -6.51
CA GLN A 7 27.62 20.69 -7.08
C GLN A 7 28.44 21.96 -6.81
N ARG A 8 27.81 23.10 -6.45
CA ARG A 8 28.53 24.35 -6.18
C ARG A 8 29.56 24.18 -5.06
N ASP A 9 30.73 24.76 -5.22
CA ASP A 9 31.81 24.70 -4.22
C ASP A 9 31.43 25.45 -2.93
N ASP A 10 30.66 26.54 -3.05
CA ASP A 10 30.22 27.35 -1.93
C ASP A 10 28.93 26.87 -1.25
N PHE A 11 28.40 25.69 -1.64
CA PHE A 11 27.10 25.20 -1.16
C PHE A 11 27.04 25.06 0.37
N ILE A 12 28.07 24.46 0.97
CA ILE A 12 28.13 24.24 2.44
C ILE A 12 28.18 25.58 3.18
N GLU A 13 29.04 26.52 2.72
CA GLU A 13 29.12 27.87 3.30
C GLU A 13 27.78 28.60 3.24
N GLN A 14 27.09 28.53 2.10
CA GLN A 14 25.77 29.14 1.95
C GLN A 14 24.72 28.48 2.87
N LEU A 15 24.76 27.17 3.05
CA LEU A 15 23.88 26.44 3.97
C LEU A 15 24.09 26.89 5.42
N GLU A 16 25.34 27.01 5.86
CA GLU A 16 25.70 27.52 7.20
C GLU A 16 25.17 28.94 7.42
N ILE A 17 25.39 29.83 6.44
CA ILE A 17 24.91 31.20 6.51
C ILE A 17 23.39 31.25 6.65
N ILE A 18 22.66 30.42 5.88
CA ILE A 18 21.20 30.36 5.93
C ILE A 18 20.72 29.84 7.30
N LEU A 19 21.32 28.79 7.85
CA LEU A 19 20.98 28.27 9.17
C LEU A 19 21.17 29.30 10.27
N VAL A 20 22.30 30.01 10.25
CA VAL A 20 22.58 31.08 11.23
C VAL A 20 21.58 32.23 11.10
N LYS A 21 21.30 32.69 9.88
CA LYS A 21 20.36 33.81 9.62
C LYS A 21 18.92 33.46 10.00
N SER A 22 18.48 32.26 9.70
CA SER A 22 17.10 31.79 10.00
C SER A 22 16.90 31.47 11.47
N LYS A 23 17.98 31.23 12.22
CA LYS A 23 17.95 30.68 13.60
C LYS A 23 17.27 29.32 13.69
N LEU A 24 17.19 28.59 12.57
CA LEU A 24 16.62 27.24 12.53
C LEU A 24 17.65 26.26 13.11
N GLU A 25 17.23 25.44 14.07
CA GLU A 25 18.08 24.34 14.50
C GLU A 25 18.27 23.35 13.34
N PRO A 26 19.52 22.97 13.00
CA PRO A 26 19.80 22.12 11.82
C PRO A 26 19.03 20.82 11.76
N LYS A 27 18.70 20.23 12.92
CA LYS A 27 17.93 18.99 13.03
C LYS A 27 16.51 19.06 12.44
N TRP A 28 15.97 20.28 12.24
CA TRP A 28 14.64 20.53 11.65
C TRP A 28 14.70 20.76 10.13
N LEU A 29 15.91 20.78 9.57
CA LEU A 29 16.10 20.85 8.12
C LEU A 29 16.46 19.49 7.56
N GLU A 30 15.76 19.09 6.52
CA GLU A 30 16.09 17.92 5.70
C GLU A 30 16.35 18.35 4.27
N LEU A 31 17.42 17.85 3.68
CA LEU A 31 17.76 18.07 2.28
C LEU A 31 17.40 16.82 1.48
N GLU A 32 16.60 16.98 0.45
CA GLU A 32 16.20 15.93 -0.47
C GLU A 32 17.07 15.97 -1.73
N LEU A 33 17.67 14.83 -2.08
CA LEU A 33 18.54 14.64 -3.24
C LEU A 33 17.97 13.56 -4.13
N THR A 34 17.82 13.82 -5.41
CA THR A 34 17.35 12.80 -6.35
C THR A 34 18.38 11.69 -6.52
N GLU A 35 17.91 10.48 -6.77
CA GLU A 35 18.75 9.29 -7.01
C GLU A 35 19.80 9.53 -8.10
N SER A 36 19.44 10.25 -9.17
CA SER A 36 20.31 10.55 -10.29
C SER A 36 21.57 11.33 -9.93
N LEU A 37 21.50 12.19 -8.91
CA LEU A 37 22.64 12.98 -8.43
C LEU A 37 23.75 12.08 -7.86
N LEU A 38 23.41 10.91 -7.34
CA LEU A 38 24.34 10.00 -6.68
C LEU A 38 25.22 9.23 -7.66
N LEU A 39 24.88 9.24 -8.95
CA LEU A 39 25.62 8.54 -10.01
C LEU A 39 26.84 9.32 -10.49
N GLU A 40 26.92 10.63 -10.19
CA GLU A 40 28.04 11.47 -10.55
C GLU A 40 29.06 11.49 -9.39
N ASN A 41 30.32 11.18 -9.64
CA ASN A 41 31.45 11.29 -8.71
C ASN A 41 31.15 11.00 -7.21
N ILE A 42 30.84 9.75 -6.89
CA ILE A 42 30.38 9.29 -5.56
C ILE A 42 31.27 9.76 -4.39
N GLU A 43 32.57 9.89 -4.61
CA GLU A 43 33.50 10.29 -3.55
C GLU A 43 33.29 11.73 -3.11
N GLN A 44 33.11 12.64 -4.06
CA GLN A 44 32.79 14.04 -3.78
C GLN A 44 31.40 14.17 -3.13
N VAL A 45 30.42 13.39 -3.60
CA VAL A 45 29.06 13.37 -3.00
C VAL A 45 29.14 12.93 -1.54
N VAL A 46 29.85 11.83 -1.24
CA VAL A 46 30.01 11.33 0.14
C VAL A 46 30.68 12.37 1.05
N GLN A 47 31.75 13.04 0.58
CA GLN A 47 32.42 14.07 1.37
C GLN A 47 31.48 15.23 1.70
N LYS A 48 30.77 15.75 0.68
CA LYS A 48 29.83 16.86 0.87
C LYS A 48 28.66 16.50 1.78
N LEU A 49 28.13 15.27 1.66
CA LEU A 49 27.11 14.74 2.57
C LEU A 49 27.61 14.63 4.01
N GLN A 50 28.86 14.21 4.22
CA GLN A 50 29.47 14.18 5.56
C GLN A 50 29.57 15.58 6.19
N GLU A 51 29.87 16.59 5.41
CA GLU A 51 29.88 17.98 5.87
C GLU A 51 28.47 18.44 6.28
N ILE A 52 27.46 18.16 5.45
CA ILE A 52 26.05 18.43 5.77
C ILE A 52 25.64 17.74 7.08
N LYS A 53 26.03 16.47 7.25
CA LYS A 53 25.75 15.71 8.49
C LYS A 53 26.45 16.29 9.72
N ARG A 54 27.67 16.84 9.57
CA ARG A 54 28.36 17.55 10.68
C ARG A 54 27.64 18.81 11.12
N LEU A 55 26.91 19.48 10.23
CA LEU A 55 26.04 20.60 10.58
C LEU A 55 24.79 20.17 11.36
N GLY A 56 24.46 18.88 11.38
CA GLY A 56 23.27 18.33 12.04
C GLY A 56 22.02 18.31 11.15
N VAL A 57 22.16 18.55 9.86
CA VAL A 57 21.08 18.53 8.86
C VAL A 57 20.80 17.10 8.44
N SER A 58 19.52 16.75 8.28
CA SER A 58 19.09 15.45 7.77
C SER A 58 19.16 15.40 6.23
N VAL A 59 19.38 14.20 5.69
CA VAL A 59 19.44 13.97 4.24
C VAL A 59 18.53 12.81 3.85
N ALA A 60 17.69 13.03 2.84
CA ALA A 60 16.86 12.02 2.23
C ALA A 60 17.20 11.83 0.75
N ILE A 61 17.07 10.60 0.26
CA ILE A 61 17.10 10.31 -1.18
C ILE A 61 15.68 10.33 -1.70
N ASP A 62 15.44 11.15 -2.71
CA ASP A 62 14.15 11.35 -3.36
C ASP A 62 14.02 10.54 -4.66
N ASP A 63 12.78 10.26 -5.08
CA ASP A 63 12.42 9.49 -6.27
C ASP A 63 13.06 8.09 -6.32
N PHE A 64 13.27 7.45 -5.15
CA PHE A 64 13.98 6.18 -5.06
C PHE A 64 13.24 5.05 -5.77
N GLY A 65 13.99 4.29 -6.59
CA GLY A 65 13.51 3.16 -7.36
C GLY A 65 13.21 3.47 -8.83
N THR A 66 13.27 4.74 -9.24
CA THR A 66 13.09 5.14 -10.66
C THR A 66 14.39 5.11 -11.46
N GLY A 67 15.55 5.01 -10.79
CA GLY A 67 16.89 5.03 -11.35
C GLY A 67 17.64 3.70 -11.21
N PHE A 68 18.95 3.74 -11.45
CA PHE A 68 19.87 2.59 -11.37
C PHE A 68 20.75 2.66 -10.11
N SER A 69 20.17 2.83 -8.94
CA SER A 69 21.00 2.79 -7.71
C SER A 69 21.58 1.41 -7.47
N SER A 70 22.91 1.32 -7.51
CA SER A 70 23.59 0.15 -7.00
C SER A 70 23.51 0.15 -5.45
N LEU A 71 22.97 -0.92 -4.87
CA LEU A 71 22.92 -1.15 -3.41
C LEU A 71 24.29 -0.96 -2.74
N SER A 72 25.39 -1.20 -3.48
CA SER A 72 26.75 -1.00 -2.99
C SER A 72 27.08 0.46 -2.69
N TYR A 73 26.46 1.40 -3.41
CA TYR A 73 26.65 2.83 -3.15
C TYR A 73 25.80 3.31 -1.98
N LEU A 74 24.55 2.86 -1.91
CA LEU A 74 23.63 3.25 -0.85
C LEU A 74 24.21 3.02 0.55
N LYS A 75 24.90 1.89 0.76
CA LYS A 75 25.58 1.56 2.02
C LYS A 75 26.66 2.58 2.43
N ARG A 76 27.25 3.31 1.49
CA ARG A 76 28.34 4.26 1.73
C ARG A 76 27.88 5.68 1.98
N LEU A 77 26.61 5.97 1.67
CA LEU A 77 26.05 7.32 1.78
C LEU A 77 25.65 7.60 3.23
N PRO A 78 26.06 8.74 3.81
CA PRO A 78 25.64 9.16 5.14
C PRO A 78 24.27 9.86 5.06
N ILE A 79 23.23 9.08 4.81
CA ILE A 79 21.84 9.53 4.67
C ILE A 79 20.96 9.01 5.81
N ASP A 80 19.80 9.59 6.00
CA ASP A 80 18.86 9.25 7.07
C ASP A 80 17.60 8.57 6.55
N ARG A 81 17.16 8.92 5.34
CA ARG A 81 15.87 8.49 4.79
C ARG A 81 15.93 8.15 3.32
N ILE A 82 14.97 7.34 2.91
CA ILE A 82 14.66 7.05 1.50
C ILE A 82 13.18 7.38 1.27
N LYS A 83 12.87 8.12 0.20
CA LYS A 83 11.52 8.46 -0.22
C LYS A 83 11.16 7.60 -1.44
N ILE A 84 10.17 6.74 -1.28
CA ILE A 84 9.66 5.88 -2.36
C ILE A 84 8.82 6.74 -3.29
N ASP A 85 9.16 6.75 -4.58
CA ASP A 85 8.46 7.53 -5.59
C ASP A 85 6.98 7.13 -5.71
N LYS A 86 6.14 8.14 -5.95
CA LYS A 86 4.68 8.00 -6.10
C LYS A 86 4.24 7.03 -7.19
N SER A 87 5.07 6.74 -8.20
CA SER A 87 4.73 5.80 -9.27
C SER A 87 4.48 4.39 -8.73
N PHE A 88 5.24 3.96 -7.72
CA PHE A 88 5.04 2.68 -7.04
C PHE A 88 3.82 2.69 -6.13
N ILE A 89 3.53 3.84 -5.51
CA ILE A 89 2.41 3.96 -4.56
C ILE A 89 1.06 3.97 -5.29
N ARG A 90 1.01 4.54 -6.49
CA ARG A 90 -0.25 4.68 -7.25
C ARG A 90 -0.96 3.36 -7.51
N GLU A 91 -0.22 2.31 -7.87
CA GLU A 91 -0.77 0.99 -8.19
C GLU A 91 -0.59 -0.05 -7.08
N LEU A 92 -0.06 0.35 -5.92
CA LEU A 92 0.21 -0.50 -4.76
C LEU A 92 -0.96 -1.43 -4.39
N VAL A 93 -2.21 -0.93 -4.49
CA VAL A 93 -3.41 -1.68 -4.09
C VAL A 93 -3.87 -2.67 -5.16
N THR A 94 -3.52 -2.44 -6.42
CA THR A 94 -4.01 -3.20 -7.59
C THR A 94 -2.95 -4.05 -8.27
N ASP A 95 -1.66 -3.74 -8.09
CA ASP A 95 -0.53 -4.52 -8.63
C ASP A 95 0.35 -5.10 -7.51
N HIS A 96 0.39 -6.44 -7.45
CA HIS A 96 1.21 -7.17 -6.47
C HIS A 96 2.72 -6.95 -6.68
N LYS A 97 3.18 -6.61 -7.90
CA LYS A 97 4.59 -6.38 -8.18
C LYS A 97 5.08 -5.11 -7.51
N ASP A 98 4.31 -4.03 -7.59
CA ASP A 98 4.63 -2.79 -6.90
C ASP A 98 4.66 -2.99 -5.38
N GLY A 99 3.69 -3.73 -4.84
CA GLY A 99 3.71 -4.13 -3.43
C GLY A 99 4.94 -4.95 -3.03
N ALA A 100 5.43 -5.83 -3.89
CA ALA A 100 6.65 -6.59 -3.64
C ALA A 100 7.91 -5.72 -3.69
N ILE A 101 7.98 -4.77 -4.64
CA ILE A 101 9.08 -3.79 -4.75
C ILE A 101 9.12 -2.91 -3.50
N ILE A 102 7.99 -2.34 -3.08
CA ILE A 102 7.90 -1.50 -1.89
C ILE A 102 8.37 -2.26 -0.65
N ARG A 103 7.89 -3.50 -0.43
CA ARG A 103 8.36 -4.32 0.69
C ARG A 103 9.87 -4.57 0.67
N ALA A 104 10.43 -4.81 -0.52
CA ALA A 104 11.86 -5.01 -0.68
C ALA A 104 12.66 -3.73 -0.35
N ILE A 105 12.19 -2.56 -0.79
CA ILE A 105 12.81 -1.27 -0.49
C ILE A 105 12.77 -1.00 1.02
N ILE A 106 11.61 -1.17 1.67
CA ILE A 106 11.45 -0.97 3.12
C ILE A 106 12.39 -1.89 3.90
N ALA A 107 12.38 -3.19 3.60
CA ALA A 107 13.23 -4.15 4.29
C ALA A 107 14.73 -3.83 4.13
N MET A 108 15.15 -3.47 2.91
CA MET A 108 16.52 -3.06 2.62
C MET A 108 16.92 -1.80 3.41
N ALA A 109 16.09 -0.76 3.37
CA ALA A 109 16.33 0.50 4.06
C ALA A 109 16.49 0.28 5.57
N HIS A 110 15.59 -0.49 6.19
CA HIS A 110 15.66 -0.83 7.60
C HIS A 110 16.94 -1.62 7.97
N GLN A 111 17.40 -2.54 7.11
CA GLN A 111 18.66 -3.25 7.31
C GLN A 111 19.89 -2.31 7.26
N LEU A 112 19.78 -1.19 6.57
CA LEU A 112 20.81 -0.14 6.52
C LEU A 112 20.63 0.91 7.62
N GLY A 113 19.62 0.78 8.49
CA GLY A 113 19.33 1.75 9.56
C GLY A 113 18.67 3.04 9.06
N LEU A 114 18.10 3.02 7.86
CA LEU A 114 17.44 4.16 7.24
C LEU A 114 15.93 4.11 7.48
N LYS A 115 15.28 5.28 7.58
CA LYS A 115 13.83 5.40 7.57
C LYS A 115 13.29 5.47 6.15
N VAL A 116 12.02 5.10 5.98
CA VAL A 116 11.34 5.11 4.67
C VAL A 116 10.12 6.01 4.72
N ILE A 117 10.01 6.89 3.72
CA ILE A 117 8.85 7.72 3.46
C ILE A 117 8.19 7.23 2.17
N ALA A 118 6.89 6.99 2.18
CA ALA A 118 6.11 6.72 0.97
C ALA A 118 5.45 8.00 0.49
N GLU A 119 5.69 8.37 -0.78
CA GLU A 119 5.16 9.58 -1.37
C GLU A 119 3.90 9.34 -2.23
N GLY A 120 3.07 10.38 -2.38
CA GLY A 120 1.88 10.33 -3.22
C GLY A 120 0.79 9.40 -2.68
N VAL A 121 0.68 9.27 -1.35
CA VAL A 121 -0.42 8.54 -0.70
C VAL A 121 -1.71 9.32 -0.86
N GLU A 122 -2.73 8.72 -1.50
CA GLU A 122 -4.00 9.38 -1.84
C GLU A 122 -5.22 8.68 -1.22
N THR A 123 -5.09 7.40 -0.80
CA THR A 123 -6.21 6.60 -0.31
C THR A 123 -5.94 5.95 1.05
N ILE A 124 -7.03 5.66 1.77
CA ILE A 124 -6.96 4.90 3.03
C ILE A 124 -6.40 3.49 2.81
N ALA A 125 -6.68 2.88 1.65
CA ALA A 125 -6.18 1.57 1.28
C ALA A 125 -4.65 1.55 1.18
N GLN A 126 -4.06 2.55 0.48
CA GLN A 126 -2.61 2.71 0.39
C GLN A 126 -2.00 2.91 1.77
N THR A 127 -2.59 3.80 2.60
CA THR A 127 -2.16 4.04 3.98
C THR A 127 -2.12 2.75 4.79
N THR A 128 -3.19 1.95 4.75
CA THR A 128 -3.30 0.70 5.50
C THR A 128 -2.27 -0.34 5.03
N MET A 129 -2.06 -0.48 3.71
CA MET A 129 -1.05 -1.40 3.18
C MET A 129 0.36 -0.99 3.57
N LEU A 130 0.70 0.29 3.47
CA LEU A 130 2.02 0.81 3.84
C LEU A 130 2.30 0.63 5.33
N HIS A 131 1.31 0.82 6.19
CA HIS A 131 1.42 0.50 7.62
C HIS A 131 1.66 -0.99 7.87
N LYS A 132 0.94 -1.90 7.18
CA LYS A 132 1.18 -3.36 7.25
C LYS A 132 2.59 -3.74 6.76
N MET A 133 3.15 -2.97 5.84
CA MET A 133 4.52 -3.14 5.34
C MET A 133 5.58 -2.49 6.25
N LEU A 134 5.18 -1.86 7.36
CA LEU A 134 6.04 -1.17 8.32
C LEU A 134 6.76 0.04 7.71
N CYS A 135 6.14 0.76 6.77
CA CYS A 135 6.65 2.04 6.30
C CYS A 135 6.64 3.07 7.44
N ASP A 136 7.75 3.80 7.64
CA ASP A 136 7.92 4.67 8.79
C ASP A 136 7.08 5.95 8.69
N GLU A 137 7.04 6.57 7.52
CA GLU A 137 6.40 7.86 7.30
C GLU A 137 5.62 7.87 5.97
N LEU A 138 4.51 8.59 5.91
CA LEU A 138 3.64 8.66 4.74
C LEU A 138 3.40 10.13 4.36
N GLN A 139 3.48 10.44 3.08
CA GLN A 139 3.25 11.78 2.53
C GLN A 139 2.31 11.72 1.32
N GLY A 140 1.30 12.59 1.26
CA GLY A 140 0.43 12.66 0.10
C GLY A 140 -0.90 13.38 0.35
N TYR A 141 -1.72 13.45 -0.70
CA TYR A 141 -3.00 14.18 -0.69
C TYR A 141 -4.08 13.52 0.19
N PHE A 142 -3.86 12.30 0.62
CA PHE A 142 -4.69 11.69 1.66
C PHE A 142 -4.68 12.48 2.96
N PHE A 143 -3.57 13.12 3.30
CA PHE A 143 -3.43 13.91 4.52
C PHE A 143 -3.81 15.37 4.27
N ALA A 144 -3.14 16.02 3.34
CA ALA A 144 -3.44 17.37 2.90
C ALA A 144 -2.78 17.65 1.54
N LYS A 145 -3.39 18.53 0.75
CA LYS A 145 -2.71 19.19 -0.36
C LYS A 145 -1.76 20.27 0.19
N PRO A 146 -0.78 20.74 -0.60
CA PRO A 146 0.07 21.85 -0.17
C PRO A 146 -0.75 23.04 0.33
N LEU A 147 -0.44 23.52 1.53
CA LEU A 147 -1.14 24.61 2.18
C LEU A 147 -0.21 25.81 2.37
N PRO A 148 -0.72 27.05 2.25
CA PRO A 148 -0.04 28.24 2.75
C PRO A 148 0.20 28.16 4.26
N THR A 149 1.21 28.87 4.78
CA THR A 149 1.65 28.74 6.17
C THR A 149 0.55 28.99 7.19
N ASP A 150 -0.28 30.01 6.97
CA ASP A 150 -1.42 30.38 7.82
C ASP A 150 -2.50 29.28 7.90
N LEU A 151 -2.75 28.60 6.78
CA LEU A 151 -3.69 27.47 6.74
C LEU A 151 -3.08 26.19 7.29
N LEU A 152 -1.75 26.02 7.18
CA LEU A 152 -1.06 24.87 7.74
C LEU A 152 -1.13 24.85 9.28
N GLU A 153 -0.94 25.99 9.94
CA GLU A 153 -1.06 26.08 11.40
C GLU A 153 -2.45 25.65 11.89
N ALA A 154 -3.50 26.20 11.28
CA ALA A 154 -4.89 25.82 11.61
C ALA A 154 -5.17 24.35 11.32
N PHE A 155 -4.64 23.80 10.22
CA PHE A 155 -4.77 22.39 9.88
C PHE A 155 -4.12 21.48 10.94
N LEU A 156 -2.91 21.83 11.40
CA LEU A 156 -2.19 21.04 12.41
C LEU A 156 -2.92 21.03 13.77
N GLU A 157 -3.51 22.15 14.17
CA GLU A 157 -4.29 22.25 15.40
C GLU A 157 -5.53 21.34 15.40
N ASP A 158 -6.22 21.21 14.27
CA ASP A 158 -7.40 20.35 14.12
C ASP A 158 -7.03 18.88 13.91
N TYR A 159 -5.95 18.62 13.19
CA TYR A 159 -5.55 17.27 12.77
C TYR A 159 -4.99 16.42 13.91
N LEU A 160 -4.20 16.99 14.80
CA LEU A 160 -3.49 16.26 15.87
C LEU A 160 -4.42 15.66 16.94
N PRO A 161 -5.54 16.28 17.36
CA PRO A 161 -6.42 15.73 18.40
C PRO A 161 -7.31 14.57 17.92
N ASN A 162 -7.61 14.46 16.63
CA ASN A 162 -8.70 13.62 16.10
C ASN A 162 -8.31 12.20 15.65
N ARG A 163 -7.07 11.77 15.83
CA ARG A 163 -6.58 10.47 15.33
C ARG A 163 -6.78 9.30 16.30
N ASN A 164 -8.02 9.01 16.67
CA ASN A 164 -8.37 7.72 17.27
C ASN A 164 -8.99 6.81 16.19
N LEU A 165 -8.16 6.13 15.42
CA LEU A 165 -8.58 4.99 14.60
C LEU A 165 -8.86 3.82 15.54
N LYS A 166 -10.07 3.77 16.10
CA LYS A 166 -10.56 2.58 16.77
C LYS A 166 -10.90 1.53 15.73
N ALA A 167 -10.17 0.43 15.76
CA ALA A 167 -10.55 -0.81 15.10
C ALA A 167 -11.81 -1.36 15.78
N GLU A 168 -12.96 -1.27 15.12
CA GLU A 168 -14.13 -2.09 15.46
C GLU A 168 -13.91 -3.49 14.88
N HIS A 169 -13.41 -4.41 15.69
CA HIS A 169 -13.26 -5.81 15.33
C HIS A 169 -14.16 -6.67 16.17
N ASP A 170 -15.26 -7.22 15.56
CA ASP A 170 -15.93 -8.34 16.20
C ASP A 170 -16.59 -9.37 15.27
N LEU A 171 -16.83 -9.10 14.00
CA LEU A 171 -17.43 -10.09 13.09
C LEU A 171 -16.52 -10.36 11.89
N PRO A 172 -16.37 -11.65 11.46
CA PRO A 172 -15.65 -11.97 10.23
C PRO A 172 -16.32 -11.31 9.01
N ILE A 173 -15.53 -10.94 8.01
CA ILE A 173 -15.97 -10.14 6.86
C ILE A 173 -16.09 -11.02 5.62
N LEU A 174 -17.24 -10.96 4.97
CA LEU A 174 -17.51 -11.43 3.62
C LEU A 174 -17.50 -10.27 2.65
N LEU A 175 -16.66 -10.29 1.62
CA LEU A 175 -16.68 -9.35 0.50
C LEU A 175 -17.43 -9.96 -0.70
N LEU A 176 -18.49 -9.30 -1.15
CA LEU A 176 -19.25 -9.65 -2.35
C LEU A 176 -18.87 -8.69 -3.47
N VAL A 177 -18.48 -9.24 -4.63
CA VAL A 177 -18.06 -8.45 -5.81
C VAL A 177 -18.87 -8.90 -7.02
N ASP A 178 -19.73 -8.02 -7.55
CA ASP A 178 -20.57 -8.30 -8.72
C ASP A 178 -20.95 -6.96 -9.35
N ASP A 179 -20.80 -6.79 -10.67
CA ASP A 179 -21.14 -5.54 -11.37
C ASP A 179 -22.65 -5.30 -11.48
N GLU A 180 -23.47 -6.32 -11.21
CA GLU A 180 -24.92 -6.23 -11.15
C GLU A 180 -25.41 -5.94 -9.72
N GLU A 181 -25.83 -4.71 -9.43
CA GLU A 181 -26.36 -4.32 -8.11
C GLU A 181 -27.50 -5.22 -7.62
N ASN A 182 -28.37 -5.70 -8.53
CA ASN A 182 -29.47 -6.59 -8.20
C ASN A 182 -29.00 -7.94 -7.62
N ILE A 183 -27.86 -8.44 -8.09
CA ILE A 183 -27.21 -9.65 -7.56
C ILE A 183 -26.74 -9.39 -6.16
N LEU A 184 -26.01 -8.29 -5.93
CA LEU A 184 -25.53 -7.87 -4.59
C LEU A 184 -26.69 -7.71 -3.60
N TYR A 185 -27.81 -7.08 -4.04
CA TYR A 185 -29.02 -6.97 -3.22
C TYR A 185 -29.62 -8.34 -2.85
N SER A 186 -29.67 -9.25 -3.82
CA SER A 186 -30.21 -10.61 -3.60
C SER A 186 -29.33 -11.39 -2.61
N LEU A 187 -28.02 -11.35 -2.78
CA LEU A 187 -27.05 -11.99 -1.89
C LEU A 187 -27.15 -11.40 -0.45
N LYS A 188 -27.16 -10.07 -0.31
CA LYS A 188 -27.35 -9.43 1.00
C LYS A 188 -28.62 -9.87 1.69
N ARG A 189 -29.72 -9.97 0.96
CA ARG A 189 -31.02 -10.40 1.52
C ARG A 189 -30.96 -11.83 2.05
N VAL A 190 -30.33 -12.74 1.30
CA VAL A 190 -30.20 -14.15 1.67
C VAL A 190 -29.30 -14.32 2.87
N LEU A 191 -28.22 -13.53 2.94
CA LEU A 191 -27.15 -13.66 3.93
C LEU A 191 -27.29 -12.75 5.17
N ARG A 192 -28.36 -11.94 5.27
CA ARG A 192 -28.55 -10.92 6.32
C ARG A 192 -28.55 -11.46 7.76
N LYS A 193 -28.81 -12.75 7.94
CA LYS A 193 -28.88 -13.39 9.28
C LYS A 193 -27.62 -14.19 9.62
N GLU A 194 -26.66 -14.24 8.72
CA GLU A 194 -25.41 -14.97 8.93
C GLU A 194 -24.47 -14.20 9.87
N PRO A 195 -23.61 -14.90 10.66
CA PRO A 195 -22.78 -14.28 11.67
C PRO A 195 -21.49 -13.69 11.10
N PHE A 196 -21.60 -12.85 10.06
CA PHE A 196 -20.48 -12.12 9.44
C PHE A 196 -20.93 -10.76 8.91
N LYS A 197 -20.00 -9.82 8.85
CA LYS A 197 -20.20 -8.51 8.23
C LYS A 197 -20.08 -8.65 6.71
N ILE A 198 -20.99 -8.04 5.96
CA ILE A 198 -21.00 -8.08 4.50
C ILE A 198 -20.55 -6.72 3.95
N LEU A 199 -19.45 -6.73 3.19
CA LEU A 199 -19.02 -5.64 2.34
C LEU A 199 -19.39 -5.97 0.90
N THR A 200 -19.71 -4.94 0.09
CA THR A 200 -20.06 -5.11 -1.32
C THR A 200 -19.40 -4.05 -2.16
N CYS A 201 -19.01 -4.40 -3.37
CA CYS A 201 -18.55 -3.48 -4.41
C CYS A 201 -18.93 -4.01 -5.80
N ASN A 202 -18.89 -3.14 -6.79
CA ASN A 202 -19.35 -3.45 -8.14
C ASN A 202 -18.21 -3.63 -9.16
N ASN A 203 -16.97 -3.62 -8.72
CA ASN A 203 -15.80 -3.84 -9.58
C ASN A 203 -14.56 -4.29 -8.78
N ALA A 204 -13.59 -4.85 -9.51
CA ALA A 204 -12.36 -5.38 -8.90
C ALA A 204 -11.48 -4.29 -8.25
N ILE A 205 -11.46 -3.06 -8.78
CA ILE A 205 -10.63 -1.96 -8.23
C ILE A 205 -11.13 -1.59 -6.83
N GLU A 206 -12.42 -1.35 -6.70
CA GLU A 206 -13.05 -1.07 -5.41
C GLU A 206 -12.91 -2.24 -4.43
N ALA A 207 -12.95 -3.49 -4.95
CA ALA A 207 -12.69 -4.68 -4.14
C ALA A 207 -11.28 -4.68 -3.54
N PHE A 208 -10.25 -4.29 -4.28
CA PHE A 208 -8.89 -4.16 -3.75
C PHE A 208 -8.79 -3.08 -2.66
N GLU A 209 -9.47 -1.96 -2.81
CA GLU A 209 -9.51 -0.91 -1.78
C GLU A 209 -10.16 -1.42 -0.48
N LEU A 210 -11.25 -2.18 -0.61
CA LEU A 210 -11.91 -2.79 0.55
C LEU A 210 -11.02 -3.86 1.22
N LEU A 211 -10.31 -4.68 0.42
CA LEU A 211 -9.34 -5.66 0.92
C LEU A 211 -8.18 -5.01 1.66
N ALA A 212 -7.66 -3.90 1.13
CA ALA A 212 -6.57 -3.18 1.77
C ALA A 212 -6.98 -2.55 3.10
N SER A 213 -8.22 -2.05 3.18
CA SER A 213 -8.75 -1.31 4.34
C SER A 213 -9.39 -2.20 5.40
N ASN A 214 -9.69 -3.47 5.10
CA ASN A 214 -10.37 -4.38 6.00
C ASN A 214 -9.66 -5.73 6.02
N ASP A 215 -9.80 -6.46 7.14
CA ASP A 215 -9.34 -7.85 7.24
C ASP A 215 -10.44 -8.78 6.70
N VAL A 216 -10.44 -9.03 5.39
CA VAL A 216 -11.45 -9.82 4.69
C VAL A 216 -11.10 -11.30 4.73
N GLN A 217 -11.94 -12.12 5.35
CA GLN A 217 -11.72 -13.56 5.48
C GLN A 217 -12.19 -14.35 4.26
N VAL A 218 -13.31 -13.94 3.65
CA VAL A 218 -13.92 -14.66 2.53
C VAL A 218 -14.34 -13.67 1.45
N ILE A 219 -14.06 -14.01 0.18
CA ILE A 219 -14.55 -13.30 -1.00
C ILE A 219 -15.46 -14.20 -1.81
N LEU A 220 -16.56 -13.64 -2.29
CA LEU A 220 -17.40 -14.22 -3.34
C LEU A 220 -17.47 -13.22 -4.49
N SER A 221 -16.84 -13.54 -5.62
CA SER A 221 -16.76 -12.67 -6.81
C SER A 221 -17.55 -13.24 -7.98
N ASP A 222 -18.25 -12.39 -8.72
CA ASP A 222 -18.73 -12.77 -10.04
C ASP A 222 -17.57 -13.06 -10.99
N GLN A 223 -17.84 -13.94 -11.99
CA GLN A 223 -16.86 -14.28 -13.03
C GLN A 223 -16.81 -13.21 -14.12
N ARG A 224 -17.95 -12.64 -14.52
CA ARG A 224 -18.04 -11.74 -15.67
C ARG A 224 -18.16 -10.30 -15.25
N MET A 225 -17.05 -9.66 -14.96
CA MET A 225 -17.02 -8.23 -14.63
C MET A 225 -16.29 -7.43 -15.71
N PRO A 226 -16.67 -6.16 -15.95
CA PRO A 226 -15.96 -5.27 -16.86
C PRO A 226 -14.51 -5.02 -16.43
N LYS A 227 -13.62 -4.84 -17.40
CA LYS A 227 -12.19 -4.51 -17.22
C LYS A 227 -11.32 -5.64 -16.63
N MET A 228 -11.78 -6.33 -15.58
CA MET A 228 -11.08 -7.43 -14.93
C MET A 228 -12.10 -8.49 -14.53
N ASN A 229 -11.97 -9.69 -15.07
CA ASN A 229 -12.86 -10.81 -14.73
C ASN A 229 -12.53 -11.39 -13.34
N GLY A 230 -13.51 -12.16 -12.78
CA GLY A 230 -13.38 -12.71 -11.43
C GLY A 230 -12.16 -13.62 -11.23
N THR A 231 -11.84 -14.44 -12.22
CA THR A 231 -10.66 -15.34 -12.16
C THR A 231 -9.36 -14.55 -12.09
N GLU A 232 -9.21 -13.51 -12.91
CA GLU A 232 -8.04 -12.64 -12.90
C GLU A 232 -7.93 -11.88 -11.57
N PHE A 233 -9.04 -11.32 -11.11
CA PHE A 233 -9.13 -10.64 -9.82
C PHE A 233 -8.69 -11.57 -8.66
N LEU A 234 -9.29 -12.76 -8.56
CA LEU A 234 -9.00 -13.71 -7.48
C LEU A 234 -7.59 -14.30 -7.56
N SER A 235 -6.98 -14.38 -8.75
CA SER A 235 -5.56 -14.74 -8.90
C SER A 235 -4.67 -13.69 -8.24
N ARG A 236 -4.89 -12.41 -8.49
CA ARG A 236 -4.13 -11.31 -7.85
C ARG A 236 -4.37 -11.27 -6.34
N VAL A 237 -5.61 -11.50 -5.89
CA VAL A 237 -5.94 -11.61 -4.46
C VAL A 237 -5.15 -12.72 -3.80
N LYS A 238 -4.94 -13.88 -4.45
CA LYS A 238 -4.14 -14.98 -3.90
C LYS A 238 -2.72 -14.54 -3.56
N ASP A 239 -2.11 -13.74 -4.43
CA ASP A 239 -0.72 -13.30 -4.27
C ASP A 239 -0.58 -12.21 -3.19
N MET A 240 -1.58 -11.34 -3.07
CA MET A 240 -1.58 -10.21 -2.12
C MET A 240 -2.15 -10.56 -0.75
N TYR A 241 -3.15 -11.44 -0.71
CA TYR A 241 -3.91 -11.84 0.48
C TYR A 241 -4.06 -13.38 0.51
N PRO A 242 -2.97 -14.12 0.73
CA PRO A 242 -2.95 -15.60 0.58
C PRO A 242 -3.95 -16.30 1.50
N ASP A 243 -4.18 -15.78 2.69
CA ASP A 243 -5.07 -16.39 3.70
C ASP A 243 -6.55 -16.19 3.38
N THR A 244 -6.92 -15.14 2.65
CA THR A 244 -8.32 -14.89 2.26
C THR A 244 -8.86 -16.02 1.41
N VAL A 245 -9.98 -16.63 1.79
CA VAL A 245 -10.62 -17.71 1.03
C VAL A 245 -11.44 -17.12 -0.11
N ARG A 246 -11.20 -17.59 -1.33
CA ARG A 246 -11.71 -17.04 -2.59
C ARG A 246 -12.72 -17.97 -3.25
N LEU A 247 -13.96 -17.51 -3.40
CA LEU A 247 -15.02 -18.21 -4.13
C LEU A 247 -15.44 -17.40 -5.36
N ILE A 248 -15.94 -18.10 -6.38
CA ILE A 248 -16.44 -17.48 -7.59
C ILE A 248 -17.89 -17.85 -7.81
N LEU A 249 -18.66 -16.88 -8.29
CA LEU A 249 -20.04 -17.04 -8.74
C LEU A 249 -20.03 -17.09 -10.27
N SER A 250 -20.52 -18.18 -10.89
CA SER A 250 -20.33 -18.39 -12.31
C SER A 250 -21.55 -19.01 -12.97
N GLY A 251 -21.84 -18.61 -14.22
CA GLY A 251 -22.82 -19.26 -15.05
C GLY A 251 -22.30 -20.59 -15.65
N TYR A 252 -23.20 -21.39 -16.21
CA TYR A 252 -22.86 -22.69 -16.82
C TYR A 252 -21.86 -22.62 -17.98
N THR A 253 -21.71 -21.48 -18.62
CA THR A 253 -20.83 -21.29 -19.79
C THR A 253 -19.35 -21.14 -19.44
N ASP A 254 -19.01 -20.82 -18.20
CA ASP A 254 -17.65 -20.45 -17.78
C ASP A 254 -16.91 -21.59 -17.04
N LEU A 255 -17.49 -22.79 -16.98
CA LEU A 255 -17.02 -23.91 -16.18
C LEU A 255 -15.58 -24.34 -16.50
N ARG A 256 -15.11 -24.24 -17.75
CA ARG A 256 -13.72 -24.64 -18.09
C ARG A 256 -12.71 -23.70 -17.43
N THR A 257 -12.88 -22.38 -17.60
CA THR A 257 -11.99 -21.36 -17.01
C THR A 257 -11.96 -21.44 -15.49
N VAL A 258 -13.13 -21.66 -14.88
CA VAL A 258 -13.26 -21.80 -13.42
C VAL A 258 -12.58 -23.10 -12.91
N THR A 259 -12.72 -24.21 -13.64
CA THR A 259 -12.06 -25.47 -13.28
C THR A 259 -10.54 -25.35 -13.32
N ASP A 260 -9.99 -24.69 -14.35
CA ASP A 260 -8.56 -24.43 -14.44
C ASP A 260 -8.06 -23.53 -13.28
N ALA A 261 -8.83 -22.53 -12.90
CA ALA A 261 -8.51 -21.65 -11.79
C ALA A 261 -8.52 -22.36 -10.43
N ILE A 262 -9.40 -23.36 -10.24
CA ILE A 262 -9.41 -24.22 -9.05
C ILE A 262 -8.15 -25.11 -9.03
N ASN A 263 -7.81 -25.73 -10.15
CA ASN A 263 -6.65 -26.62 -10.28
C ASN A 263 -5.32 -25.86 -10.00
N HIS A 264 -5.24 -24.60 -10.37
CA HIS A 264 -4.08 -23.72 -10.05
C HIS A 264 -4.14 -23.14 -8.62
N GLY A 265 -5.19 -23.42 -7.84
CA GLY A 265 -5.34 -22.95 -6.47
C GLY A 265 -5.67 -21.46 -6.33
N PHE A 266 -6.12 -20.79 -7.40
CA PHE A 266 -6.57 -19.41 -7.34
C PHE A 266 -7.92 -19.28 -6.64
N ILE A 267 -8.78 -20.29 -6.78
CA ILE A 267 -10.15 -20.33 -6.27
C ILE A 267 -10.29 -21.54 -5.36
N TYR A 268 -10.92 -21.36 -4.21
CA TYR A 268 -11.26 -22.47 -3.29
C TYR A 268 -12.42 -23.29 -3.83
N LYS A 269 -13.50 -22.61 -4.30
CA LYS A 269 -14.71 -23.25 -4.80
C LYS A 269 -15.50 -22.30 -5.71
N PHE A 270 -16.33 -22.87 -6.58
CA PHE A 270 -17.29 -22.12 -7.36
C PHE A 270 -18.74 -22.41 -6.94
N ILE A 271 -19.61 -21.44 -7.17
CA ILE A 271 -21.06 -21.54 -6.97
C ILE A 271 -21.73 -21.18 -8.30
N THR A 272 -22.71 -21.97 -8.72
CA THR A 272 -23.41 -21.75 -10.01
C THR A 272 -24.52 -20.71 -9.90
N LYS A 273 -24.65 -19.87 -10.92
CA LYS A 273 -25.84 -19.01 -11.11
C LYS A 273 -26.87 -19.78 -11.97
N PRO A 274 -28.17 -19.89 -11.56
CA PRO A 274 -28.73 -19.43 -10.29
C PRO A 274 -28.34 -20.38 -9.13
N TRP A 275 -28.13 -19.77 -7.93
CA TRP A 275 -27.83 -20.51 -6.71
C TRP A 275 -29.09 -20.93 -5.95
N GLN A 276 -28.91 -21.91 -5.07
CA GLN A 276 -29.88 -22.25 -4.03
C GLN A 276 -29.43 -21.63 -2.71
N ASP A 277 -30.33 -20.93 -2.01
CA ASP A 277 -30.00 -20.12 -0.81
C ASP A 277 -29.31 -20.95 0.29
N GLU A 278 -29.78 -22.15 0.56
CA GLU A 278 -29.21 -23.02 1.60
C GLU A 278 -27.85 -23.60 1.19
N GLU A 279 -27.65 -23.91 -0.09
CA GLU A 279 -26.36 -24.33 -0.62
C GLU A 279 -25.32 -23.20 -0.55
N LEU A 280 -25.71 -22.00 -0.97
CA LEU A 280 -24.85 -20.81 -0.87
C LEU A 280 -24.39 -20.55 0.56
N LYS A 281 -25.29 -20.57 1.55
CA LYS A 281 -24.96 -20.40 2.97
C LYS A 281 -23.98 -21.46 3.46
N LYS A 282 -24.23 -22.73 3.13
CA LYS A 282 -23.39 -23.86 3.51
C LYS A 282 -21.96 -23.72 2.95
N GLU A 283 -21.84 -23.30 1.69
CA GLU A 283 -20.55 -23.09 1.04
C GLU A 283 -19.76 -21.92 1.68
N LEU A 284 -20.42 -20.81 1.98
CA LEU A 284 -19.80 -19.69 2.67
C LEU A 284 -19.36 -20.04 4.10
N GLN A 285 -20.19 -20.77 4.86
CA GLN A 285 -19.81 -21.28 6.17
C GLN A 285 -18.61 -22.23 6.11
N SER A 286 -18.51 -23.06 5.04
CA SER A 286 -17.36 -23.92 4.78
C SER A 286 -16.09 -23.09 4.50
N ALA A 287 -16.22 -22.01 3.73
CA ALA A 287 -15.13 -21.09 3.45
C ALA A 287 -14.60 -20.40 4.70
N PHE A 288 -15.47 -19.91 5.59
CA PHE A 288 -15.04 -19.33 6.87
C PHE A 288 -14.35 -20.36 7.79
N ARG A 289 -14.81 -21.62 7.78
CA ARG A 289 -14.09 -22.70 8.52
C ARG A 289 -12.70 -22.96 7.94
N LYS A 290 -12.57 -22.95 6.61
CA LYS A 290 -11.29 -23.11 5.92
C LYS A 290 -10.32 -21.99 6.29
N TYR A 291 -10.77 -20.73 6.32
CA TYR A 291 -9.96 -19.59 6.77
C TYR A 291 -9.43 -19.81 8.20
N LYS A 292 -10.30 -20.19 9.15
CA LYS A 292 -9.89 -20.44 10.54
C LYS A 292 -8.84 -21.53 10.66
N GLN A 293 -8.91 -22.56 9.82
CA GLN A 293 -7.91 -23.64 9.79
C GLN A 293 -6.55 -23.19 9.24
N SER A 294 -6.53 -22.33 8.20
CA SER A 294 -5.27 -21.83 7.62
C SER A 294 -4.51 -20.93 8.60
N VAL A 295 -5.20 -20.06 9.31
CA VAL A 295 -4.57 -19.14 10.29
C VAL A 295 -4.07 -19.90 11.53
N SER A 296 -4.79 -20.93 12.00
CA SER A 296 -4.37 -21.74 13.19
C SER A 296 -3.14 -22.62 12.96
N ILE A 297 -2.65 -22.74 11.72
CA ILE A 297 -1.45 -23.54 11.38
C ILE A 297 -0.20 -22.62 11.26
N SER A 298 -0.43 -21.32 11.17
CA SER A 298 0.64 -20.32 10.97
C SER A 298 1.13 -19.66 12.29
N ASP A 299 0.44 -19.92 13.41
CA ASP A 299 0.83 -19.61 14.77
C ASP A 299 1.53 -20.85 15.43
#